data_0d7e089b6596f18b29bfe761b28761dd
#
_entry.id   0d7e089b6596f18b29bfe761b28761dd
#
_cell.length_a   1.000
_cell.length_b   1.000
_cell.length_c   1.000
_cell.angle_alpha   90.00
_cell.angle_beta   90.00
_cell.angle_gamma   90.00
#
_symmetry.space_group_name_H-M   'P 1'
#
loop_
_entity.id
_entity.type
_entity.pdbx_description
1 polymer ?
#
loop_
_entity_poly.entity_id
_entity_poly.type
_entity_poly.pdbx_seq_one_letter_code
_entity_poly.pdbx_strand_id
1 'polypeptide(L)'
;MSLHNRGDMTAYAEQFAREDIFMQQARNNGLEMGVADPSPAVGALLQYTATLTSAKSVVEIGTSSGVSGLWLFQGMSKDSVLTSIDTEREYSASARESFEEAGIAPARYRLITGTVLEVVGKLADGNYDLVVIRQAADLIDLVHEAYRLLRNGGELFIDHALSGGKVADPTQRDFESISRRDGIRAVREDSRWRTSLLPVGAGVLLATKHD
;
A
#
# COMPACT_ATOMS: atom_id res chain seq x y z
N MET A 1 19.61 17.35 -14.43
CA MET A 1 19.99 16.46 -13.32
C MET A 1 20.44 15.14 -13.92
N SER A 2 21.70 14.70 -13.69
CA SER A 2 22.24 13.50 -14.34
C SER A 2 21.62 12.24 -13.74
N LEU A 3 21.55 11.14 -14.52
CA LEU A 3 21.02 9.84 -14.06
C LEU A 3 21.80 9.29 -12.84
N HIS A 4 23.09 9.58 -12.75
CA HIS A 4 23.96 9.21 -11.62
C HIS A 4 23.46 9.82 -10.30
N ASN A 5 23.10 11.09 -10.29
CA ASN A 5 22.63 11.81 -9.11
C ASN A 5 21.25 11.32 -8.61
N ARG A 6 20.40 10.76 -9.49
CA ARG A 6 19.10 10.19 -9.08
C ARG A 6 19.24 8.86 -8.35
N GLY A 7 20.16 8.00 -8.82
CA GLY A 7 20.44 6.72 -8.15
C GLY A 7 20.97 6.92 -6.72
N ASP A 8 21.90 7.88 -6.55
CA ASP A 8 22.48 8.21 -5.24
C ASP A 8 21.43 8.76 -4.27
N MET A 9 20.50 9.61 -4.75
CA MET A 9 19.40 10.14 -3.93
C MET A 9 18.43 9.04 -3.50
N THR A 10 18.08 8.16 -4.42
CA THR A 10 17.18 7.02 -4.11
C THR A 10 17.82 6.10 -3.08
N ALA A 11 19.08 5.71 -3.28
CA ALA A 11 19.81 4.86 -2.35
C ALA A 11 19.92 5.49 -0.94
N TYR A 12 20.15 6.81 -0.89
CA TYR A 12 20.19 7.53 0.40
C TYR A 12 18.82 7.53 1.10
N ALA A 13 17.73 7.75 0.36
CA ALA A 13 16.38 7.74 0.91
C ALA A 13 15.98 6.35 1.44
N GLU A 14 16.36 5.28 0.74
CA GLU A 14 16.15 3.90 1.21
C GLU A 14 16.92 3.62 2.50
N GLN A 15 18.15 4.11 2.63
CA GLN A 15 18.97 3.93 3.83
C GLN A 15 18.53 4.84 4.99
N PHE A 16 17.83 5.93 4.72
CA PHE A 16 17.32 6.83 5.75
C PHE A 16 16.18 6.18 6.55
N ALA A 17 15.32 5.40 5.89
CA ALA A 17 14.26 4.65 6.52
C ALA A 17 14.83 3.40 7.24
N ARG A 18 14.56 3.29 8.55
CA ARG A 18 15.11 2.19 9.36
C ARG A 18 14.01 1.21 9.72
N GLU A 19 14.18 -0.02 9.30
CA GLU A 19 13.36 -1.15 9.73
C GLU A 19 13.88 -1.69 11.05
N ASP A 20 12.96 -1.95 11.98
CA ASP A 20 13.28 -2.68 13.20
C ASP A 20 13.49 -4.19 12.93
N ILE A 21 13.81 -4.93 13.97
CA ILE A 21 14.12 -6.36 13.82
C ILE A 21 12.92 -7.17 13.32
N PHE A 22 11.69 -6.80 13.71
CA PHE A 22 10.47 -7.51 13.31
C PHE A 22 10.14 -7.26 11.83
N MET A 23 10.32 -6.02 11.36
CA MET A 23 10.16 -5.69 9.94
C MET A 23 11.19 -6.42 9.08
N GLN A 24 12.46 -6.49 9.54
CA GLN A 24 13.52 -7.20 8.83
C GLN A 24 13.21 -8.71 8.76
N GLN A 25 12.69 -9.30 9.83
CA GLN A 25 12.30 -10.71 9.84
C GLN A 25 11.10 -10.97 8.91
N ALA A 26 10.05 -10.14 8.99
CA ALA A 26 8.92 -10.22 8.08
C ALA A 26 9.36 -10.11 6.60
N ARG A 27 10.30 -9.22 6.29
CA ARG A 27 10.87 -9.07 4.95
C ARG A 27 11.63 -10.32 4.50
N ASN A 28 12.39 -10.97 5.39
CA ASN A 28 13.08 -12.22 5.08
C ASN A 28 12.08 -13.34 4.77
N ASN A 29 11.01 -13.45 5.56
CA ASN A 29 9.91 -14.38 5.29
C ASN A 29 9.26 -14.09 3.91
N GLY A 30 9.06 -12.81 3.58
CA GLY A 30 8.57 -12.38 2.27
C GLY A 30 9.48 -12.81 1.12
N LEU A 31 10.79 -12.66 1.27
CA LEU A 31 11.77 -13.10 0.28
C LEU A 31 11.72 -14.63 0.07
N GLU A 32 11.58 -15.42 1.13
CA GLU A 32 11.42 -16.88 1.04
C GLU A 32 10.14 -17.30 0.31
N MET A 33 9.05 -16.56 0.49
CA MET A 33 7.78 -16.75 -0.21
C MET A 33 7.77 -16.16 -1.63
N GLY A 34 8.83 -15.46 -2.05
CA GLY A 34 8.93 -14.82 -3.36
C GLY A 34 8.00 -13.62 -3.55
N VAL A 35 7.58 -12.96 -2.47
CA VAL A 35 6.72 -11.76 -2.53
C VAL A 35 7.53 -10.47 -2.54
N ALA A 36 7.00 -9.44 -3.19
CA ALA A 36 7.60 -8.12 -3.23
C ALA A 36 7.01 -7.23 -2.12
N ASP A 37 7.72 -7.13 -0.99
CA ASP A 37 7.37 -6.19 0.06
C ASP A 37 7.78 -4.74 -0.31
N PRO A 38 7.14 -3.72 0.30
CA PRO A 38 7.52 -2.34 0.03
C PRO A 38 8.98 -2.08 0.41
N SER A 39 9.67 -1.26 -0.36
CA SER A 39 11.01 -0.82 0.04
C SER A 39 10.95 -0.02 1.36
N PRO A 40 12.06 0.10 2.11
CA PRO A 40 12.07 0.87 3.35
C PRO A 40 11.56 2.30 3.19
N ALA A 41 11.91 3.00 2.10
CA ALA A 41 11.42 4.35 1.84
C ALA A 41 9.92 4.40 1.58
N VAL A 42 9.34 3.40 0.88
CA VAL A 42 7.89 3.26 0.70
C VAL A 42 7.21 2.94 2.03
N GLY A 43 7.79 2.07 2.84
CA GLY A 43 7.30 1.75 4.19
C GLY A 43 7.26 2.99 5.10
N ALA A 44 8.33 3.78 5.11
CA ALA A 44 8.35 5.05 5.86
C ALA A 44 7.30 6.05 5.36
N LEU A 45 7.02 6.07 4.05
CA LEU A 45 5.96 6.90 3.49
C LEU A 45 4.55 6.40 3.90
N LEU A 46 4.34 5.07 3.99
CA LEU A 46 3.10 4.49 4.55
C LEU A 46 2.89 4.93 6.00
N GLN A 47 3.93 4.78 6.85
CA GLN A 47 3.91 5.26 8.24
C GLN A 47 3.56 6.76 8.32
N TYR A 48 4.24 7.58 7.52
CA TYR A 48 4.03 9.02 7.49
C TYR A 48 2.60 9.38 7.07
N THR A 49 2.07 8.71 6.02
CA THR A 49 0.69 8.91 5.55
C THR A 49 -0.32 8.52 6.63
N ALA A 50 -0.14 7.38 7.29
CA ALA A 50 -1.00 6.95 8.39
C ALA A 50 -0.97 7.94 9.58
N THR A 51 0.20 8.53 9.86
CA THR A 51 0.35 9.56 10.90
C THR A 51 -0.38 10.85 10.52
N LEU A 52 -0.18 11.35 9.29
CA LEU A 52 -0.82 12.58 8.81
C LEU A 52 -2.34 12.50 8.82
N THR A 53 -2.89 11.38 8.40
CA THR A 53 -4.35 11.13 8.38
C THR A 53 -4.91 10.81 9.76
N SER A 54 -4.04 10.65 10.79
CA SER A 54 -4.42 10.14 12.11
C SER A 54 -5.25 8.86 11.99
N ALA A 55 -4.80 7.95 11.11
CA ALA A 55 -5.56 6.80 10.64
C ALA A 55 -5.97 5.87 11.79
N LYS A 56 -7.28 5.65 11.93
CA LYS A 56 -7.90 4.71 12.86
C LYS A 56 -8.44 3.46 12.17
N SER A 57 -8.91 3.62 10.95
CA SER A 57 -9.51 2.56 10.16
C SER A 57 -8.81 2.49 8.80
N VAL A 58 -8.02 1.45 8.58
CA VAL A 58 -7.21 1.27 7.37
C VAL A 58 -7.62 -0.01 6.65
N VAL A 59 -7.74 0.06 5.32
CA VAL A 59 -7.84 -1.12 4.45
C VAL A 59 -6.54 -1.26 3.68
N GLU A 60 -5.98 -2.45 3.67
CA GLU A 60 -4.84 -2.82 2.84
C GLU A 60 -5.21 -3.95 1.89
N ILE A 61 -4.84 -3.83 0.64
CA ILE A 61 -5.01 -4.82 -0.41
C ILE A 61 -3.62 -5.31 -0.85
N GLY A 62 -3.32 -6.57 -0.57
CA GLY A 62 -2.00 -7.17 -0.70
C GLY A 62 -1.27 -7.22 0.63
N THR A 63 -1.59 -8.23 1.46
CA THR A 63 -1.03 -8.44 2.81
C THR A 63 0.44 -8.83 2.77
N SER A 64 0.82 -9.71 1.82
CA SER A 64 2.17 -10.26 1.68
C SER A 64 2.71 -10.83 3.02
N SER A 65 3.96 -10.54 3.36
CA SER A 65 4.59 -10.98 4.62
C SER A 65 4.22 -10.15 5.86
N GLY A 66 3.47 -9.04 5.68
CA GLY A 66 3.07 -8.12 6.74
C GLY A 66 3.99 -6.92 6.96
N VAL A 67 5.07 -6.75 6.19
CA VAL A 67 5.99 -5.59 6.31
C VAL A 67 5.25 -4.26 6.21
N SER A 68 4.36 -4.10 5.22
CA SER A 68 3.56 -2.88 5.07
C SER A 68 2.65 -2.63 6.27
N GLY A 69 2.01 -3.68 6.80
CA GLY A 69 1.19 -3.61 8.00
C GLY A 69 1.98 -3.14 9.22
N LEU A 70 3.22 -3.64 9.41
CA LEU A 70 4.10 -3.19 10.50
C LEU A 70 4.42 -1.69 10.38
N TRP A 71 4.75 -1.21 9.18
CA TRP A 71 4.95 0.22 8.93
C TRP A 71 3.68 1.05 9.20
N LEU A 72 2.51 0.56 8.79
CA LEU A 72 1.23 1.20 9.07
C LEU A 72 0.98 1.31 10.58
N PHE A 73 1.20 0.23 11.35
CA PHE A 73 1.01 0.24 12.80
C PHE A 73 1.90 1.24 13.53
N GLN A 74 3.08 1.56 13.01
CA GLN A 74 3.92 2.62 13.57
C GLN A 74 3.35 4.02 13.37
N GLY A 75 2.56 4.24 12.30
CA GLY A 75 1.92 5.53 12.01
C GLY A 75 0.49 5.66 12.53
N MET A 76 -0.20 4.55 12.71
CA MET A 76 -1.59 4.48 13.17
C MET A 76 -1.71 4.71 14.69
N SER A 77 -2.85 5.21 15.13
CA SER A 77 -3.15 5.35 16.57
C SER A 77 -3.24 3.98 17.27
N LYS A 78 -3.12 3.96 18.62
CA LYS A 78 -3.10 2.69 19.38
C LYS A 78 -4.43 1.95 19.36
N ASP A 79 -5.53 2.65 19.16
CA ASP A 79 -6.90 2.14 19.09
C ASP A 79 -7.38 1.88 17.64
N SER A 80 -6.47 1.89 16.69
CA SER A 80 -6.74 1.71 15.28
C SER A 80 -6.85 0.24 14.86
N VAL A 81 -7.53 -0.01 13.74
CA VAL A 81 -7.70 -1.34 13.13
C VAL A 81 -7.23 -1.33 11.68
N LEU A 82 -6.35 -2.25 11.34
CA LEU A 82 -5.96 -2.60 9.99
C LEU A 82 -6.80 -3.78 9.49
N THR A 83 -7.54 -3.61 8.40
CA THR A 83 -8.16 -4.70 7.65
C THR A 83 -7.29 -4.98 6.43
N SER A 84 -6.57 -6.10 6.44
CA SER A 84 -5.67 -6.49 5.34
C SER A 84 -6.22 -7.69 4.59
N ILE A 85 -6.23 -7.62 3.27
CA ILE A 85 -6.91 -8.56 2.37
C ILE A 85 -5.88 -9.13 1.39
N ASP A 86 -5.87 -10.45 1.27
CA ASP A 86 -5.04 -11.14 0.28
C ASP A 86 -5.78 -12.37 -0.29
N THR A 87 -5.38 -12.83 -1.47
CA THR A 87 -5.88 -14.06 -2.06
C THR A 87 -5.23 -15.29 -1.45
N GLU A 88 -4.00 -15.16 -0.99
CA GLU A 88 -3.18 -16.28 -0.52
C GLU A 88 -3.25 -16.43 1.00
N ARG A 89 -3.65 -17.64 1.43
CA ARG A 89 -3.75 -17.96 2.86
C ARG A 89 -2.38 -17.94 3.56
N GLU A 90 -1.36 -18.32 2.84
CA GLU A 90 0.01 -18.37 3.35
C GLU A 90 0.52 -16.97 3.72
N TYR A 91 0.20 -15.96 2.90
CA TYR A 91 0.55 -14.56 3.19
C TYR A 91 -0.18 -14.05 4.44
N SER A 92 -1.47 -14.34 4.57
CA SER A 92 -2.22 -14.00 5.79
C SER A 92 -1.67 -14.68 7.04
N ALA A 93 -1.15 -15.91 6.93
CA ALA A 93 -0.53 -16.63 8.06
C ALA A 93 0.82 -16.00 8.44
N SER A 94 1.69 -15.71 7.46
CA SER A 94 2.98 -15.05 7.68
C SER A 94 2.82 -13.66 8.28
N ALA A 95 1.87 -12.86 7.76
CA ALA A 95 1.60 -11.53 8.31
C ALA A 95 1.10 -11.61 9.77
N ARG A 96 0.27 -12.60 10.11
CA ARG A 96 -0.18 -12.82 11.49
C ARG A 96 1.00 -13.09 12.43
N GLU A 97 1.90 -14.00 12.04
CA GLU A 97 3.10 -14.31 12.80
C GLU A 97 3.96 -13.06 13.02
N SER A 98 4.21 -12.30 11.94
CA SER A 98 4.96 -11.04 12.00
C SER A 98 4.34 -10.00 12.95
N PHE A 99 3.00 -9.89 12.98
CA PHE A 99 2.29 -8.96 13.86
C PHE A 99 2.34 -9.42 15.32
N GLU A 100 2.18 -10.73 15.58
CA GLU A 100 2.27 -11.32 16.91
C GLU A 100 3.67 -11.15 17.51
N GLU A 101 4.71 -11.43 16.74
CA GLU A 101 6.11 -11.24 17.14
C GLU A 101 6.43 -9.77 17.45
N ALA A 102 5.87 -8.84 16.66
CA ALA A 102 5.99 -7.40 16.92
C ALA A 102 5.10 -6.88 18.07
N GLY A 103 4.37 -7.77 18.76
CA GLY A 103 3.52 -7.41 19.90
C GLY A 103 2.25 -6.64 19.50
N ILE A 104 1.80 -6.73 18.26
CA ILE A 104 0.54 -6.11 17.82
C ILE A 104 -0.64 -6.92 18.35
N ALA A 105 -1.49 -6.29 19.15
CA ALA A 105 -2.65 -6.97 19.73
C ALA A 105 -3.61 -7.50 18.65
N PRO A 106 -4.17 -8.72 18.77
CA PRO A 106 -5.07 -9.31 17.77
C PRO A 106 -6.33 -8.48 17.46
N ALA A 107 -6.75 -7.63 18.39
CA ALA A 107 -7.87 -6.72 18.18
C ALA A 107 -7.56 -5.57 17.18
N ARG A 108 -6.28 -5.35 16.86
CA ARG A 108 -5.83 -4.28 15.97
C ARG A 108 -5.75 -4.67 14.50
N TYR A 109 -5.97 -5.95 14.15
CA TYR A 109 -5.93 -6.37 12.75
C TYR A 109 -7.03 -7.38 12.42
N ARG A 110 -7.42 -7.37 11.16
CA ARG A 110 -8.30 -8.35 10.53
C ARG A 110 -7.62 -8.80 9.24
N LEU A 111 -7.13 -10.04 9.23
CA LEU A 111 -6.55 -10.66 8.04
C LEU A 111 -7.63 -11.47 7.34
N ILE A 112 -7.98 -11.10 6.12
CA ILE A 112 -9.08 -11.72 5.36
C ILE A 112 -8.48 -12.33 4.10
N THR A 113 -8.66 -13.64 3.94
CA THR A 113 -8.28 -14.34 2.71
C THR A 113 -9.51 -14.51 1.82
N GLY A 114 -9.41 -14.06 0.56
CA GLY A 114 -10.49 -14.20 -0.41
C GLY A 114 -10.28 -13.37 -1.67
N THR A 115 -11.24 -13.47 -2.61
CA THR A 115 -11.24 -12.64 -3.82
C THR A 115 -11.37 -11.17 -3.44
N VAL A 116 -10.37 -10.37 -3.80
CA VAL A 116 -10.22 -8.99 -3.32
C VAL A 116 -11.50 -8.17 -3.51
N LEU A 117 -12.03 -8.08 -4.73
CA LEU A 117 -13.23 -7.29 -5.04
C LEU A 117 -14.48 -7.78 -4.28
N GLU A 118 -14.61 -9.10 -4.06
CA GLU A 118 -15.74 -9.64 -3.28
C GLU A 118 -15.66 -9.27 -1.79
N VAL A 119 -14.44 -9.23 -1.23
CA VAL A 119 -14.23 -8.86 0.17
C VAL A 119 -14.41 -7.36 0.33
N VAL A 120 -13.76 -6.56 -0.53
CA VAL A 120 -13.83 -5.10 -0.51
C VAL A 120 -15.28 -4.62 -0.68
N GLY A 121 -16.05 -5.22 -1.60
CA GLY A 121 -17.46 -4.89 -1.83
C GLY A 121 -18.39 -5.10 -0.63
N LYS A 122 -17.95 -5.84 0.40
CA LYS A 122 -18.71 -6.06 1.66
C LYS A 122 -18.32 -5.09 2.78
N LEU A 123 -17.26 -4.30 2.56
CA LEU A 123 -16.83 -3.31 3.54
C LEU A 123 -17.71 -2.05 3.50
N ALA A 124 -17.80 -1.38 4.63
CA ALA A 124 -18.71 -0.23 4.81
C ALA A 124 -18.22 1.02 4.08
N ASP A 125 -19.14 1.77 3.48
CA ASP A 125 -18.88 3.02 2.78
C ASP A 125 -18.45 4.14 3.73
N GLY A 126 -17.50 4.98 3.30
CA GLY A 126 -17.12 6.22 3.97
C GLY A 126 -16.52 6.05 5.38
N ASN A 127 -16.04 4.86 5.74
CA ASN A 127 -15.60 4.53 7.10
C ASN A 127 -14.08 4.40 7.27
N TYR A 128 -13.32 4.59 6.21
CA TYR A 128 -11.89 4.37 6.25
C TYR A 128 -11.11 5.66 6.06
N ASP A 129 -10.05 5.82 6.84
CA ASP A 129 -9.15 6.96 6.77
C ASP A 129 -8.10 6.81 5.68
N LEU A 130 -7.69 5.55 5.43
CA LEU A 130 -6.65 5.21 4.48
C LEU A 130 -6.99 3.87 3.80
N VAL A 131 -6.86 3.85 2.47
CA VAL A 131 -6.89 2.64 1.66
C VAL A 131 -5.54 2.49 0.97
N VAL A 132 -4.89 1.34 1.16
CA VAL A 132 -3.59 1.00 0.57
C VAL A 132 -3.79 -0.10 -0.46
N ILE A 133 -3.36 0.13 -1.70
CA ILE A 133 -3.38 -0.86 -2.78
C ILE A 133 -1.93 -1.17 -3.14
N ARG A 134 -1.48 -2.38 -2.84
CA ARG A 134 -0.11 -2.82 -3.13
C ARG A 134 -0.05 -3.75 -4.34
N GLN A 135 -0.96 -4.70 -4.40
CA GLN A 135 -1.05 -5.64 -5.52
C GLN A 135 -2.47 -5.63 -6.06
N ALA A 136 -2.62 -5.44 -7.37
CA ALA A 136 -3.91 -5.42 -8.01
C ALA A 136 -3.80 -5.77 -9.48
N ALA A 137 -4.59 -6.76 -9.90
CA ALA A 137 -4.81 -7.04 -11.31
C ALA A 137 -5.77 -6.00 -11.92
N ASP A 138 -6.81 -5.59 -11.19
CA ASP A 138 -7.90 -4.72 -11.66
C ASP A 138 -7.88 -3.38 -10.91
N LEU A 139 -6.84 -2.56 -11.19
CA LEU A 139 -6.61 -1.32 -10.45
C LEU A 139 -7.75 -0.32 -10.58
N ILE A 140 -8.41 -0.23 -11.73
CA ILE A 140 -9.53 0.70 -11.95
C ILE A 140 -10.69 0.40 -10.98
N ASP A 141 -11.09 -0.88 -10.88
CA ASP A 141 -12.20 -1.28 -10.01
C ASP A 141 -11.84 -1.04 -8.54
N LEU A 142 -10.59 -1.31 -8.16
CA LEU A 142 -10.11 -1.03 -6.81
C LEU A 142 -10.03 0.46 -6.48
N VAL A 143 -9.74 1.32 -7.46
CA VAL A 143 -9.81 2.79 -7.28
C VAL A 143 -11.26 3.23 -7.03
N HIS A 144 -12.24 2.69 -7.74
CA HIS A 144 -13.64 2.98 -7.50
C HIS A 144 -14.09 2.52 -6.11
N GLU A 145 -13.69 1.32 -5.71
CA GLU A 145 -13.97 0.80 -4.37
C GLU A 145 -13.26 1.63 -3.28
N ALA A 146 -12.00 2.03 -3.50
CA ALA A 146 -11.29 2.90 -2.56
C ALA A 146 -12.00 4.24 -2.36
N TYR A 147 -12.53 4.82 -3.46
CA TYR A 147 -13.34 6.04 -3.35
C TYR A 147 -14.59 5.83 -2.50
N ARG A 148 -15.29 4.71 -2.68
CA ARG A 148 -16.48 4.36 -1.89
C ARG A 148 -16.14 4.18 -0.41
N LEU A 149 -15.06 3.46 -0.11
CA LEU A 149 -14.64 3.14 1.25
C LEU A 149 -14.14 4.35 2.04
N LEU A 150 -13.41 5.23 1.39
CA LEU A 150 -12.80 6.38 2.05
C LEU A 150 -13.85 7.40 2.50
N ARG A 151 -13.68 7.91 3.72
CA ARG A 151 -14.36 9.13 4.15
C ARG A 151 -13.85 10.35 3.37
N ASN A 152 -14.56 11.46 3.42
CA ASN A 152 -14.07 12.74 2.90
C ASN A 152 -12.77 13.13 3.64
N GLY A 153 -11.75 13.54 2.88
CA GLY A 153 -10.40 13.80 3.37
C GLY A 153 -9.61 12.51 3.70
N GLY A 154 -10.14 11.32 3.40
CA GLY A 154 -9.40 10.07 3.47
C GLY A 154 -8.42 9.91 2.31
N GLU A 155 -7.40 9.08 2.50
CA GLU A 155 -6.26 8.96 1.60
C GLU A 155 -6.24 7.60 0.90
N LEU A 156 -6.00 7.61 -0.40
CA LEU A 156 -5.66 6.45 -1.21
C LEU A 156 -4.15 6.43 -1.43
N PHE A 157 -3.52 5.31 -1.10
CA PHE A 157 -2.10 5.04 -1.33
C PHE A 157 -1.97 3.86 -2.30
N ILE A 158 -1.39 4.08 -3.48
CA ILE A 158 -1.13 3.02 -4.46
C ILE A 158 0.38 2.81 -4.54
N ASP A 159 0.84 1.65 -4.08
CA ASP A 159 2.22 1.20 -4.24
C ASP A 159 2.44 0.61 -5.65
N HIS A 160 3.70 0.54 -6.10
CA HIS A 160 4.08 0.08 -7.43
C HIS A 160 3.39 0.85 -8.57
N ALA A 161 2.95 2.08 -8.30
CA ALA A 161 2.19 2.90 -9.26
C ALA A 161 2.91 3.09 -10.61
N LEU A 162 4.24 3.14 -10.62
CA LEU A 162 5.04 3.28 -11.83
C LEU A 162 5.63 1.95 -12.34
N SER A 163 5.38 0.82 -11.66
CA SER A 163 5.94 -0.52 -11.99
C SER A 163 7.44 -0.47 -12.33
N GLY A 164 8.22 0.27 -11.52
CA GLY A 164 9.66 0.44 -11.74
C GLY A 164 10.00 1.19 -13.04
N GLY A 165 9.09 2.02 -13.56
CA GLY A 165 9.26 2.80 -14.79
C GLY A 165 8.53 2.25 -16.01
N LYS A 166 8.02 1.02 -15.98
CA LYS A 166 7.29 0.42 -17.11
C LYS A 166 6.03 1.20 -17.51
N VAL A 167 5.37 1.83 -16.55
CA VAL A 167 4.17 2.66 -16.81
C VAL A 167 4.48 3.86 -17.71
N ALA A 168 5.68 4.44 -17.58
CA ALA A 168 6.12 5.56 -18.40
C ALA A 168 6.53 5.18 -19.83
N ASP A 169 6.80 3.90 -20.09
CA ASP A 169 7.17 3.39 -21.40
C ASP A 169 5.91 2.94 -22.18
N PRO A 170 5.52 3.65 -23.26
CA PRO A 170 4.32 3.31 -24.04
C PRO A 170 4.46 1.98 -24.81
N THR A 171 5.68 1.45 -24.93
CA THR A 171 5.92 0.15 -25.60
C THR A 171 5.60 -1.04 -24.71
N GLN A 172 5.55 -0.85 -23.40
CA GLN A 172 5.15 -1.85 -22.41
C GLN A 172 3.64 -2.10 -22.51
N ARG A 173 3.27 -3.30 -22.98
CA ARG A 173 1.89 -3.70 -23.25
C ARG A 173 1.47 -4.94 -22.47
N ASP A 174 2.23 -5.34 -21.47
CA ASP A 174 1.80 -6.37 -20.52
C ASP A 174 0.58 -5.89 -19.73
N PHE A 175 -0.22 -6.86 -19.27
CA PHE A 175 -1.49 -6.59 -18.59
C PHE A 175 -1.30 -5.68 -17.35
N GLU A 176 -0.27 -5.94 -16.56
CA GLU A 176 0.01 -5.15 -15.34
C GLU A 176 0.32 -3.70 -15.68
N SER A 177 1.20 -3.44 -16.66
CA SER A 177 1.56 -2.08 -17.08
C SER A 177 0.37 -1.30 -17.64
N ILE A 178 -0.53 -1.98 -18.38
CA ILE A 178 -1.76 -1.37 -18.90
C ILE A 178 -2.71 -1.05 -17.75
N SER A 179 -3.03 -2.03 -16.90
CA SER A 179 -3.93 -1.85 -15.75
C SER A 179 -3.47 -0.71 -14.83
N ARG A 180 -2.17 -0.65 -14.52
CA ARG A 180 -1.60 0.44 -13.72
C ARG A 180 -1.72 1.79 -14.38
N ARG A 181 -1.40 1.87 -15.67
CA ARG A 181 -1.50 3.12 -16.45
C ARG A 181 -2.94 3.65 -16.49
N ASP A 182 -3.90 2.76 -16.70
CA ASP A 182 -5.31 3.11 -16.78
C ASP A 182 -5.87 3.49 -15.41
N GLY A 183 -5.50 2.78 -14.34
CA GLY A 183 -5.88 3.13 -12.97
C GLY A 183 -5.32 4.49 -12.53
N ILE A 184 -4.04 4.77 -12.80
CA ILE A 184 -3.43 6.07 -12.50
C ILE A 184 -4.13 7.20 -13.29
N ARG A 185 -4.46 6.94 -14.56
CA ARG A 185 -5.18 7.90 -15.39
C ARG A 185 -6.57 8.18 -14.81
N ALA A 186 -7.31 7.14 -14.41
CA ALA A 186 -8.63 7.28 -13.80
C ALA A 186 -8.58 8.18 -12.56
N VAL A 187 -7.58 7.97 -11.66
CA VAL A 187 -7.40 8.84 -10.48
C VAL A 187 -7.05 10.27 -10.88
N ARG A 188 -6.15 10.47 -11.86
CA ARG A 188 -5.72 11.81 -12.31
C ARG A 188 -6.84 12.62 -12.95
N GLU A 189 -7.73 11.96 -13.73
CA GLU A 189 -8.78 12.60 -14.50
C GLU A 189 -10.06 12.86 -13.69
N ASP A 190 -10.19 12.22 -12.53
CA ASP A 190 -11.31 12.42 -11.62
C ASP A 190 -11.04 13.62 -10.68
N SER A 191 -11.81 14.69 -10.87
CA SER A 191 -11.68 15.95 -10.10
C SER A 191 -11.96 15.80 -8.60
N ARG A 192 -12.55 14.68 -8.18
CA ARG A 192 -12.82 14.35 -6.77
C ARG A 192 -11.56 13.92 -6.01
N TRP A 193 -10.43 13.72 -6.70
CA TRP A 193 -9.14 13.42 -6.10
C TRP A 193 -8.18 14.61 -6.13
N ARG A 194 -7.37 14.74 -5.09
CA ARG A 194 -6.16 15.58 -5.08
C ARG A 194 -4.96 14.66 -5.04
N THR A 195 -4.12 14.70 -6.07
CA THR A 195 -3.17 13.63 -6.36
C THR A 195 -1.73 14.09 -6.34
N SER A 196 -0.83 13.18 -5.94
CA SER A 196 0.62 13.30 -6.11
C SER A 196 1.21 11.97 -6.55
N LEU A 197 2.04 11.99 -7.59
CA LEU A 197 2.76 10.80 -8.08
C LEU A 197 4.24 10.94 -7.78
N LEU A 198 4.78 10.04 -6.97
CA LEU A 198 6.12 10.10 -6.41
C LEU A 198 6.99 8.97 -6.96
N PRO A 199 8.24 9.25 -7.37
CA PRO A 199 9.18 8.22 -7.84
C PRO A 199 9.96 7.59 -6.66
N VAL A 200 9.23 7.07 -5.66
CA VAL A 200 9.78 6.35 -4.48
C VAL A 200 9.53 4.87 -4.69
N GLY A 201 10.53 4.01 -4.44
CA GLY A 201 10.46 2.58 -4.72
C GLY A 201 10.11 2.31 -6.19
N ALA A 202 9.08 1.51 -6.44
CA ALA A 202 8.53 1.26 -7.77
C ALA A 202 7.48 2.31 -8.21
N GLY A 203 7.39 3.44 -7.51
CA GLY A 203 6.44 4.52 -7.70
C GLY A 203 5.26 4.46 -6.74
N VAL A 204 4.88 5.60 -6.17
CA VAL A 204 3.73 5.73 -5.27
C VAL A 204 2.79 6.81 -5.78
N LEU A 205 1.50 6.48 -5.91
CA LEU A 205 0.44 7.48 -6.11
C LEU A 205 -0.28 7.71 -4.77
N LEU A 206 -0.35 8.97 -4.36
CA LEU A 206 -1.17 9.44 -3.25
C LEU A 206 -2.37 10.20 -3.81
N ALA A 207 -3.55 9.97 -3.24
CA ALA A 207 -4.75 10.67 -3.66
C ALA A 207 -5.71 10.90 -2.47
N THR A 208 -5.95 12.16 -2.13
CA THR A 208 -6.91 12.52 -1.09
C THR A 208 -8.31 12.64 -1.70
N LYS A 209 -9.29 11.97 -1.12
CA LYS A 209 -10.70 12.11 -1.50
C LYS A 209 -11.20 13.50 -1.14
N HIS A 210 -11.73 14.20 -2.14
CA HIS A 210 -12.28 15.54 -2.00
C HIS A 210 -13.72 15.56 -2.54
N ASP A 211 -14.55 16.36 -1.91
CA ASP A 211 -15.95 16.59 -2.37
C ASP A 211 -16.01 17.42 -3.65
#